data_d2efd44bc4b027f7c18357e1d43236cd
#
_entry.id   d2efd44bc4b027f7c18357e1d43236cd
#
_cell.length_a   1.000
_cell.length_b   1.000
_cell.length_c   1.000
_cell.angle_alpha   90.00
_cell.angle_beta   90.00
_cell.angle_gamma   90.00
#
_symmetry.space_group_name_H-M   'P 1'
#
loop_
_entity.id
_entity.type
_entity.pdbx_description
1 polymer ?
#
loop_
_entity_poly.entity_id
_entity_poly.type
_entity_poly.pdbx_seq_one_letter_code
_entity_poly.pdbx_strand_id
1 'polypeptide(L)'
;VIIKGVDGMEIVDLDKPVQQGQEQLKSINGTLHKIETINSNSFRIGSTLPFKPYVRNGTAKNLKLPITMEFPSLKEVLQLPDDKLPLDDNLQTYDFVKMESSRTVSSCFRALDEFNSKESRPPIAWSFDDSELFLKYFKQFSTEELDGKVEKFVRTFSLVCQGSLPPLCAFWGGFVSQEIIKAITQKFKPTKSLFFCEFSELVQDLPTEVK
;
A
#
# COMPACT_ATOMS: atom_id res chain seq x y z
N VAL A 1 -15.41 -15.87 11.35
CA VAL A 1 -14.93 -17.17 11.85
C VAL A 1 -15.98 -18.24 11.64
N ILE A 2 -15.55 -19.49 11.55
CA ILE A 2 -16.38 -20.68 11.66
C ILE A 2 -16.12 -21.34 13.01
N ILE A 3 -17.19 -21.66 13.73
CA ILE A 3 -17.13 -22.30 15.06
C ILE A 3 -17.40 -23.79 14.91
N LYS A 4 -16.65 -24.64 15.60
CA LYS A 4 -16.79 -26.10 15.58
C LYS A 4 -16.53 -26.72 16.96
N GLY A 5 -17.21 -27.83 17.25
CA GLY A 5 -16.95 -28.63 18.44
C GLY A 5 -17.41 -27.98 19.75
N VAL A 6 -18.38 -27.09 19.71
CA VAL A 6 -19.01 -26.50 20.89
C VAL A 6 -20.11 -27.42 21.38
N ASP A 7 -20.12 -27.69 22.67
CA ASP A 7 -21.18 -28.44 23.34
C ASP A 7 -22.18 -27.47 23.96
N GLY A 8 -23.48 -27.77 23.83
CA GLY A 8 -24.59 -27.08 24.50
C GLY A 8 -25.28 -25.99 23.72
N MET A 9 -24.64 -25.38 22.73
CA MET A 9 -25.23 -24.29 21.95
C MET A 9 -26.06 -24.81 20.75
N GLU A 10 -27.17 -25.46 21.09
CA GLU A 10 -28.17 -25.93 20.12
C GLU A 10 -29.36 -24.95 20.05
N ILE A 11 -30.11 -24.96 18.95
CA ILE A 11 -31.27 -24.05 18.78
C ILE A 11 -32.45 -24.56 19.65
N VAL A 12 -33.11 -23.64 20.33
CA VAL A 12 -34.21 -23.94 21.24
C VAL A 12 -35.54 -24.22 20.53
N ASP A 13 -35.78 -23.66 19.34
CA ASP A 13 -37.04 -23.75 18.60
C ASP A 13 -36.95 -24.79 17.47
N LEU A 14 -37.32 -26.01 17.73
CA LEU A 14 -37.46 -27.08 16.72
C LEU A 14 -38.88 -27.19 16.14
N ASP A 15 -39.82 -26.36 16.59
CA ASP A 15 -41.26 -26.56 16.29
C ASP A 15 -41.81 -25.72 15.13
N LYS A 16 -40.96 -24.97 14.39
CA LYS A 16 -41.43 -24.30 13.18
C LYS A 16 -41.21 -25.18 11.94
N PRO A 17 -42.25 -25.40 11.11
CA PRO A 17 -42.12 -26.20 9.91
C PRO A 17 -41.12 -25.57 8.94
N VAL A 18 -40.15 -26.37 8.51
CA VAL A 18 -39.09 -26.00 7.58
C VAL A 18 -39.69 -25.82 6.21
N GLN A 19 -39.56 -24.66 5.62
CA GLN A 19 -39.78 -24.47 4.18
C GLN A 19 -38.72 -25.24 3.39
N GLN A 20 -39.14 -26.00 2.37
CA GLN A 20 -38.27 -26.80 1.52
C GLN A 20 -37.14 -25.92 0.95
N GLY A 21 -35.87 -26.22 1.33
CA GLY A 21 -34.69 -25.58 0.79
C GLY A 21 -33.81 -24.84 1.81
N GLN A 22 -34.20 -24.71 3.09
CA GLN A 22 -33.36 -24.17 4.14
C GLN A 22 -32.84 -25.31 5.05
N GLU A 23 -31.53 -25.52 5.08
CA GLU A 23 -30.88 -26.33 6.11
C GLU A 23 -31.14 -25.71 7.48
N GLN A 24 -31.84 -26.45 8.36
CA GLN A 24 -31.98 -26.04 9.76
C GLN A 24 -30.62 -26.05 10.44
N LEU A 25 -30.11 -24.88 10.78
CA LEU A 25 -28.95 -24.72 11.64
C LEU A 25 -29.30 -25.23 13.05
N LYS A 26 -29.03 -26.49 13.29
CA LYS A 26 -29.34 -27.17 14.60
C LYS A 26 -28.38 -26.77 15.72
N SER A 27 -27.28 -26.12 15.42
CA SER A 27 -26.22 -25.80 16.39
C SER A 27 -25.40 -24.61 15.90
N ILE A 28 -24.69 -23.94 16.79
CA ILE A 28 -23.69 -22.93 16.45
C ILE A 28 -22.52 -23.52 15.64
N ASN A 29 -22.32 -24.82 15.72
CA ASN A 29 -21.26 -25.53 15.01
C ASN A 29 -21.49 -25.51 13.50
N GLY A 30 -20.46 -25.09 12.77
CA GLY A 30 -20.49 -24.97 11.32
C GLY A 30 -21.05 -23.63 10.81
N THR A 31 -21.53 -22.76 11.68
CA THR A 31 -22.05 -21.44 11.30
C THR A 31 -20.94 -20.40 11.16
N LEU A 32 -21.17 -19.46 10.25
CA LEU A 32 -20.27 -18.33 10.01
C LEU A 32 -20.67 -17.15 10.88
N HIS A 33 -19.72 -16.64 11.66
CA HIS A 33 -19.93 -15.48 12.51
C HIS A 33 -18.97 -14.36 12.13
N LYS A 34 -19.51 -13.14 12.04
CA LYS A 34 -18.70 -11.93 12.04
C LYS A 34 -18.24 -11.70 13.47
N ILE A 35 -16.95 -11.45 13.66
CA ILE A 35 -16.38 -11.23 14.98
C ILE A 35 -16.00 -9.77 15.18
N GLU A 36 -16.06 -9.36 16.44
CA GLU A 36 -15.45 -8.13 16.95
C GLU A 36 -14.31 -8.53 17.88
N THR A 37 -13.09 -8.13 17.53
CA THR A 37 -11.90 -8.45 18.32
C THR A 37 -11.85 -7.57 19.56
N ILE A 38 -11.76 -8.18 20.75
CA ILE A 38 -11.62 -7.49 22.03
C ILE A 38 -10.15 -7.37 22.41
N ASN A 39 -9.41 -8.48 22.29
CA ASN A 39 -7.96 -8.55 22.52
C ASN A 39 -7.36 -9.74 21.75
N SER A 40 -6.06 -10.00 21.94
CA SER A 40 -5.34 -11.09 21.24
C SER A 40 -5.96 -12.48 21.45
N ASN A 41 -6.70 -12.69 22.53
CA ASN A 41 -7.22 -14.01 22.94
C ASN A 41 -8.75 -14.06 23.02
N SER A 42 -9.44 -12.93 22.78
CA SER A 42 -10.88 -12.85 22.97
C SER A 42 -11.54 -12.08 21.84
N PHE A 43 -12.69 -12.57 21.42
CA PHE A 43 -13.54 -11.91 20.43
C PHE A 43 -15.01 -12.09 20.80
N ARG A 44 -15.85 -11.21 20.28
CA ARG A 44 -17.30 -11.29 20.42
C ARG A 44 -17.91 -11.74 19.10
N ILE A 45 -18.89 -12.64 19.20
CA ILE A 45 -19.74 -13.05 18.10
C ILE A 45 -21.12 -12.44 18.31
N GLY A 46 -21.73 -11.74 17.56
CA GLY A 46 -23.06 -11.14 17.71
C GLY A 46 -24.02 -11.81 18.72
N SER A 47 -25.32 -11.69 18.50
CA SER A 47 -26.32 -12.29 19.42
C SER A 47 -26.34 -13.82 19.34
N THR A 48 -26.37 -14.46 20.48
CA THR A 48 -26.53 -15.92 20.64
C THR A 48 -27.93 -16.31 21.13
N LEU A 49 -28.90 -15.40 21.07
CA LEU A 49 -30.26 -15.59 21.58
C LEU A 49 -31.00 -16.87 21.15
N PRO A 50 -30.84 -17.37 19.90
CA PRO A 50 -31.54 -18.59 19.51
C PRO A 50 -30.87 -19.87 20.05
N PHE A 51 -29.71 -19.76 20.67
CA PHE A 51 -28.96 -20.92 21.14
C PHE A 51 -29.11 -21.12 22.65
N LYS A 52 -29.08 -22.39 23.07
CA LYS A 52 -28.96 -22.78 24.49
C LYS A 52 -27.61 -22.28 25.06
N PRO A 53 -27.47 -22.22 26.39
CA PRO A 53 -26.22 -21.85 27.02
C PRO A 53 -25.04 -22.72 26.56
N TYR A 54 -23.88 -22.09 26.44
CA TYR A 54 -22.60 -22.79 26.23
C TYR A 54 -22.28 -23.69 27.43
N VAL A 55 -21.82 -24.90 27.16
CA VAL A 55 -21.40 -25.85 28.21
C VAL A 55 -19.88 -25.97 28.23
N ARG A 56 -19.27 -26.38 27.13
CA ARG A 56 -17.81 -26.59 27.04
C ARG A 56 -17.32 -26.75 25.60
N ASN A 57 -16.02 -26.83 25.47
CA ASN A 57 -15.31 -27.13 24.25
C ASN A 57 -15.53 -26.06 23.15
N GLY A 58 -14.93 -26.29 22.00
CA GLY A 58 -15.08 -25.42 20.81
C GLY A 58 -13.77 -24.89 20.29
N THR A 59 -13.75 -24.75 18.99
CA THR A 59 -12.67 -24.10 18.26
C THR A 59 -13.25 -23.08 17.30
N ALA A 60 -12.59 -21.93 17.18
CA ALA A 60 -12.93 -20.91 16.19
C ALA A 60 -11.83 -20.85 15.13
N LYS A 61 -12.18 -21.09 13.89
CA LYS A 61 -11.26 -20.98 12.76
C LYS A 61 -11.54 -19.71 11.98
N ASN A 62 -10.52 -18.89 11.80
CA ASN A 62 -10.65 -17.74 10.94
C ASN A 62 -10.83 -18.18 9.48
N LEU A 63 -11.88 -17.68 8.85
CA LEU A 63 -12.16 -17.92 7.44
C LEU A 63 -11.73 -16.71 6.63
N LYS A 64 -10.79 -16.91 5.73
CA LYS A 64 -10.42 -15.87 4.76
C LYS A 64 -11.51 -15.80 3.70
N LEU A 65 -12.29 -14.74 3.73
CA LEU A 65 -13.26 -14.44 2.68
C LEU A 65 -12.57 -13.71 1.53
N PRO A 66 -13.04 -13.90 0.30
CA PRO A 66 -12.57 -13.09 -0.83
C PRO A 66 -12.79 -11.60 -0.56
N ILE A 67 -11.80 -10.79 -0.86
CA ILE A 67 -11.87 -9.33 -0.76
C ILE A 67 -11.67 -8.79 -2.16
N THR A 68 -12.61 -8.00 -2.64
CA THR A 68 -12.44 -7.23 -3.87
C THR A 68 -11.60 -6.00 -3.55
N MET A 69 -10.54 -5.79 -4.30
CA MET A 69 -9.69 -4.60 -4.21
C MET A 69 -9.82 -3.81 -5.50
N GLU A 70 -10.11 -2.54 -5.37
CA GLU A 70 -10.10 -1.59 -6.48
C GLU A 70 -8.80 -0.79 -6.45
N PHE A 71 -8.18 -0.65 -7.62
CA PHE A 71 -6.95 0.09 -7.81
C PHE A 71 -7.25 1.30 -8.69
N PRO A 72 -6.85 2.52 -8.29
CA PRO A 72 -6.96 3.68 -9.15
C PRO A 72 -6.05 3.51 -10.38
N SER A 73 -6.45 4.06 -11.51
CA SER A 73 -5.59 4.06 -12.69
C SER A 73 -4.38 4.99 -12.46
N LEU A 74 -3.24 4.68 -13.09
CA LEU A 74 -2.06 5.54 -13.00
C LEU A 74 -2.35 6.97 -13.47
N LYS A 75 -3.18 7.13 -14.51
CA LYS A 75 -3.60 8.44 -15.01
C LYS A 75 -4.34 9.25 -13.95
N GLU A 76 -5.27 8.63 -13.22
CA GLU A 76 -5.99 9.30 -12.13
C GLU A 76 -5.05 9.70 -11.02
N VAL A 77 -4.14 8.80 -10.63
CA VAL A 77 -3.16 9.07 -9.56
C VAL A 77 -2.22 10.23 -9.92
N LEU A 78 -1.71 10.27 -11.14
CA LEU A 78 -0.82 11.34 -11.61
C LEU A 78 -1.50 12.71 -11.69
N GLN A 79 -2.82 12.77 -11.76
CA GLN A 79 -3.59 14.01 -11.76
C GLN A 79 -3.89 14.54 -10.34
N LEU A 80 -3.64 13.75 -9.31
CA LEU A 80 -3.88 14.18 -7.93
C LEU A 80 -2.79 15.15 -7.47
N PRO A 81 -3.14 16.17 -6.67
CA PRO A 81 -2.15 16.95 -5.93
C PRO A 81 -1.35 16.06 -4.97
N ASP A 82 -0.13 16.47 -4.64
CA ASP A 82 0.77 15.65 -3.80
C ASP A 82 0.21 15.36 -2.41
N ASP A 83 -0.58 16.25 -1.83
CA ASP A 83 -1.25 16.07 -0.55
C ASP A 83 -2.38 15.03 -0.59
N LYS A 84 -2.87 14.69 -1.79
CA LYS A 84 -3.94 13.71 -2.03
C LYS A 84 -3.47 12.42 -2.68
N LEU A 85 -2.17 12.27 -2.86
CA LEU A 85 -1.64 11.02 -3.41
C LEU A 85 -2.01 9.84 -2.51
N PRO A 86 -2.55 8.76 -3.06
CA PRO A 86 -2.86 7.56 -2.31
C PRO A 86 -1.55 6.81 -2.00
N LEU A 87 -0.78 7.31 -1.06
CA LEU A 87 0.38 6.60 -0.54
C LEU A 87 -0.12 5.45 0.34
N ASP A 88 0.48 4.29 0.21
CA ASP A 88 0.16 3.17 1.09
C ASP A 88 0.72 3.47 2.48
N ASP A 89 -0.15 3.66 3.47
CA ASP A 89 0.22 4.00 4.85
C ASP A 89 1.19 3.00 5.48
N ASN A 90 1.28 1.78 4.93
CA ASN A 90 2.15 0.72 5.43
C ASN A 90 3.49 0.62 4.69
N LEU A 91 3.60 1.23 3.48
CA LEU A 91 4.73 1.05 2.59
C LEU A 91 5.18 2.36 1.91
N GLN A 92 4.96 3.50 2.56
CA GLN A 92 5.36 4.79 1.98
C GLN A 92 6.86 4.89 1.73
N THR A 93 7.65 4.25 2.57
CA THR A 93 9.10 4.17 2.44
C THR A 93 9.65 2.99 3.23
N TYR A 94 10.82 2.48 2.81
CA TYR A 94 11.59 1.48 3.55
C TYR A 94 12.34 2.07 4.76
N ASP A 95 12.49 3.39 4.80
CA ASP A 95 13.19 4.12 5.86
C ASP A 95 12.27 5.19 6.45
N PHE A 96 11.96 5.04 7.74
CA PHE A 96 11.11 5.99 8.47
C PHE A 96 11.69 7.41 8.53
N VAL A 97 13.01 7.56 8.47
CA VAL A 97 13.67 8.87 8.42
C VAL A 97 13.37 9.61 7.12
N LYS A 98 13.02 8.88 6.06
CA LYS A 98 12.74 9.40 4.71
C LYS A 98 11.23 9.45 4.39
N MET A 99 10.38 9.35 5.41
CA MET A 99 8.92 9.29 5.23
C MET A 99 8.36 10.53 4.51
N GLU A 100 8.97 11.70 4.74
CA GLU A 100 8.57 12.96 4.11
C GLU A 100 9.05 13.07 2.66
N SER A 101 10.06 12.30 2.25
CA SER A 101 10.65 12.40 0.91
C SER A 101 9.77 11.83 -0.21
N SER A 102 8.78 11.00 0.12
CA SER A 102 7.93 10.34 -0.90
C SER A 102 7.18 11.34 -1.79
N ARG A 103 6.74 12.47 -1.23
CA ARG A 103 6.06 13.54 -1.98
C ARG A 103 7.04 14.27 -2.88
N THR A 104 8.20 14.63 -2.35
CA THR A 104 9.28 15.25 -3.12
C THR A 104 9.70 14.38 -4.30
N VAL A 105 9.85 13.06 -4.06
CA VAL A 105 10.18 12.09 -5.12
C VAL A 105 9.06 12.03 -6.17
N SER A 106 7.79 12.02 -5.75
CA SER A 106 6.64 12.07 -6.67
C SER A 106 6.69 13.31 -7.56
N SER A 107 6.92 14.49 -6.95
CA SER A 107 7.05 15.75 -7.68
C SER A 107 8.24 15.74 -8.64
N CYS A 108 9.36 15.09 -8.28
CA CYS A 108 10.50 14.89 -9.18
C CYS A 108 10.13 14.05 -10.41
N PHE A 109 9.37 12.97 -10.24
CA PHE A 109 8.93 12.16 -11.38
C PHE A 109 7.97 12.92 -12.31
N ARG A 110 7.06 13.72 -11.75
CA ARG A 110 6.19 14.61 -12.56
C ARG A 110 7.00 15.67 -13.30
N ALA A 111 7.97 16.28 -12.63
CA ALA A 111 8.89 17.23 -13.26
C ALA A 111 9.70 16.57 -14.39
N LEU A 112 10.08 15.30 -14.23
CA LEU A 112 10.78 14.52 -15.25
C LEU A 112 9.90 14.28 -16.48
N ASP A 113 8.63 13.94 -16.29
CA ASP A 113 7.68 13.77 -17.38
C ASP A 113 7.44 15.09 -18.12
N GLU A 114 7.30 16.20 -17.40
CA GLU A 114 7.15 17.54 -18.00
C GLU A 114 8.42 17.96 -18.75
N PHE A 115 9.59 17.72 -18.18
CA PHE A 115 10.87 17.98 -18.83
C PHE A 115 10.98 17.20 -20.14
N ASN A 116 10.71 15.88 -20.11
CA ASN A 116 10.75 15.03 -21.29
C ASN A 116 9.77 15.50 -22.37
N SER A 117 8.59 15.95 -21.96
CA SER A 117 7.55 16.45 -22.87
C SER A 117 7.95 17.76 -23.54
N LYS A 118 8.54 18.69 -22.79
CA LYS A 118 8.90 20.04 -23.30
C LYS A 118 10.20 20.04 -24.09
N GLU A 119 11.21 19.36 -23.56
CA GLU A 119 12.54 19.33 -24.14
C GLU A 119 12.73 18.22 -25.18
N SER A 120 11.73 17.32 -25.31
CA SER A 120 11.78 16.11 -26.17
C SER A 120 12.98 15.20 -25.90
N ARG A 121 13.54 15.27 -24.69
CA ARG A 121 14.67 14.48 -24.21
C ARG A 121 14.67 14.46 -22.69
N PRO A 122 15.30 13.48 -22.05
CA PRO A 122 15.54 13.53 -20.61
C PRO A 122 16.68 14.52 -20.25
N PRO A 123 16.78 14.91 -18.97
CA PRO A 123 17.90 15.71 -18.48
C PRO A 123 19.22 15.01 -18.78
N ILE A 124 20.21 15.75 -19.27
CA ILE A 124 21.55 15.21 -19.52
C ILE A 124 22.24 14.98 -18.16
N ALA A 125 22.81 13.78 -18.00
CA ALA A 125 23.53 13.45 -16.79
C ALA A 125 24.64 14.45 -16.51
N TRP A 126 24.71 14.94 -15.26
CA TRP A 126 25.70 15.93 -14.79
C TRP A 126 25.64 17.31 -15.49
N SER A 127 24.52 17.63 -16.16
CA SER A 127 24.28 18.96 -16.70
C SER A 127 23.66 19.88 -15.67
N PHE A 128 24.38 20.91 -15.26
CA PHE A 128 23.87 21.91 -14.30
C PHE A 128 22.82 22.83 -14.94
N ASP A 129 22.93 23.11 -16.22
CA ASP A 129 21.93 23.89 -16.96
C ASP A 129 20.59 23.17 -16.98
N ASP A 130 20.60 21.85 -17.24
CA ASP A 130 19.41 21.03 -17.19
C ASP A 130 18.87 20.92 -15.73
N SER A 131 19.74 20.91 -14.74
CA SER A 131 19.35 20.91 -13.34
C SER A 131 18.60 22.19 -12.93
N GLU A 132 19.04 23.35 -13.41
CA GLU A 132 18.35 24.63 -13.21
C GLU A 132 16.96 24.63 -13.90
N LEU A 133 16.91 24.11 -15.12
CA LEU A 133 15.66 23.99 -15.85
C LEU A 133 14.70 22.99 -15.19
N PHE A 134 15.23 21.86 -14.73
CA PHE A 134 14.48 20.85 -14.00
C PHE A 134 13.86 21.42 -12.73
N LEU A 135 14.61 22.21 -11.96
CA LEU A 135 14.11 22.88 -10.78
C LEU A 135 12.91 23.80 -11.06
N LYS A 136 12.89 24.45 -12.24
CA LYS A 136 11.72 25.27 -12.66
C LYS A 136 10.49 24.40 -12.91
N TYR A 137 10.66 23.23 -13.53
CA TYR A 137 9.55 22.28 -13.71
C TYR A 137 9.09 21.71 -12.38
N PHE A 138 10.01 21.34 -11.49
CA PHE A 138 9.66 20.82 -10.15
C PHE A 138 8.76 21.79 -9.37
N LYS A 139 9.06 23.09 -9.39
CA LYS A 139 8.26 24.14 -8.71
C LYS A 139 6.80 24.21 -9.17
N GLN A 140 6.46 23.64 -10.32
CA GLN A 140 5.07 23.61 -10.80
C GLN A 140 4.23 22.52 -10.13
N PHE A 141 4.88 21.49 -9.63
CA PHE A 141 4.21 20.31 -9.06
C PHE A 141 4.33 20.23 -7.53
N SER A 142 5.39 20.78 -6.97
CA SER A 142 5.62 20.72 -5.51
C SER A 142 4.80 21.78 -4.79
N THR A 143 4.13 21.35 -3.74
CA THR A 143 3.48 22.22 -2.74
C THR A 143 4.38 22.50 -1.54
N GLU A 144 5.54 21.86 -1.47
CA GLU A 144 6.50 22.00 -0.37
C GLU A 144 7.34 23.25 -0.54
N GLU A 145 7.72 23.89 0.58
CA GLU A 145 8.71 24.96 0.57
C GLU A 145 10.07 24.42 0.12
N LEU A 146 10.68 25.15 -0.80
CA LEU A 146 12.00 24.82 -1.31
C LEU A 146 13.06 25.20 -0.28
N ASP A 147 13.26 24.37 0.72
CA ASP A 147 14.42 24.53 1.59
C ASP A 147 15.70 24.06 0.88
N GLY A 148 16.85 24.37 1.48
CA GLY A 148 18.14 23.99 0.89
C GLY A 148 18.36 22.48 0.76
N LYS A 149 17.65 21.66 1.53
CA LYS A 149 17.74 20.20 1.45
C LYS A 149 16.93 19.66 0.28
N VAL A 150 15.70 20.14 0.14
CA VAL A 150 14.83 19.77 -0.98
C VAL A 150 15.45 20.22 -2.30
N GLU A 151 15.97 21.44 -2.36
CA GLU A 151 16.65 21.95 -3.56
C GLU A 151 17.87 21.09 -3.93
N LYS A 152 18.73 20.76 -2.95
CA LYS A 152 19.88 19.87 -3.17
C LYS A 152 19.41 18.51 -3.70
N PHE A 153 18.36 17.93 -3.11
CA PHE A 153 17.81 16.66 -3.53
C PHE A 153 17.30 16.72 -5.00
N VAL A 154 16.51 17.73 -5.35
CA VAL A 154 15.93 17.89 -6.68
C VAL A 154 17.03 18.06 -7.74
N ARG A 155 18.06 18.84 -7.44
CA ARG A 155 19.23 19.01 -8.31
C ARG A 155 19.97 17.68 -8.50
N THR A 156 20.25 16.97 -7.41
CA THR A 156 20.89 15.66 -7.47
C THR A 156 20.06 14.68 -8.30
N PHE A 157 18.74 14.65 -8.09
CA PHE A 157 17.83 13.80 -8.85
C PHE A 157 17.98 14.04 -10.37
N SER A 158 17.95 15.30 -10.83
CA SER A 158 18.06 15.62 -12.25
C SER A 158 19.40 15.20 -12.85
N LEU A 159 20.49 15.31 -12.10
CA LEU A 159 21.83 14.96 -12.55
C LEU A 159 22.06 13.44 -12.70
N VAL A 160 21.30 12.61 -11.97
CA VAL A 160 21.49 11.17 -11.94
C VAL A 160 20.26 10.36 -12.39
N CYS A 161 19.15 11.00 -12.76
CA CYS A 161 17.88 10.33 -13.05
C CYS A 161 17.97 9.30 -14.20
N GLN A 162 18.99 9.36 -15.05
CA GLN A 162 19.26 8.37 -16.09
C GLN A 162 20.16 7.22 -15.64
N GLY A 163 20.69 7.30 -14.42
CA GLY A 163 21.58 6.28 -13.89
C GLY A 163 20.89 4.94 -13.68
N SER A 164 21.55 3.87 -14.02
CA SER A 164 21.08 2.51 -13.75
C SER A 164 22.15 1.73 -12.98
N LEU A 165 21.79 1.29 -11.78
CA LEU A 165 22.67 0.54 -10.90
C LEU A 165 22.15 -0.90 -10.75
N PRO A 166 22.91 -1.94 -11.13
CA PRO A 166 22.47 -3.33 -11.03
C PRO A 166 21.92 -3.74 -9.66
N PRO A 167 22.49 -3.32 -8.51
CA PRO A 167 21.93 -3.64 -7.21
C PRO A 167 20.52 -3.06 -6.99
N LEU A 168 20.25 -1.84 -7.47
CA LEU A 168 18.92 -1.22 -7.37
C LEU A 168 17.93 -1.91 -8.30
N CYS A 169 18.35 -2.29 -9.50
CA CYS A 169 17.51 -3.08 -10.43
C CYS A 169 17.14 -4.42 -9.82
N ALA A 170 18.06 -5.09 -9.13
CA ALA A 170 17.81 -6.35 -8.44
C ALA A 170 16.81 -6.17 -7.26
N PHE A 171 16.98 -5.12 -6.46
CA PHE A 171 16.05 -4.77 -5.39
C PHE A 171 14.63 -4.56 -5.92
N TRP A 172 14.48 -3.71 -6.94
CA TRP A 172 13.18 -3.44 -7.55
C TRP A 172 12.58 -4.67 -8.22
N GLY A 173 13.41 -5.47 -8.90
CA GLY A 173 12.97 -6.74 -9.50
C GLY A 173 12.41 -7.70 -8.45
N GLY A 174 13.05 -7.81 -7.29
CA GLY A 174 12.57 -8.60 -6.15
C GLY A 174 11.26 -8.07 -5.58
N PHE A 175 11.16 -6.76 -5.36
CA PHE A 175 9.94 -6.13 -4.86
C PHE A 175 8.76 -6.34 -5.80
N VAL A 176 8.91 -6.02 -7.09
CA VAL A 176 7.85 -6.19 -8.11
C VAL A 176 7.44 -7.66 -8.24
N SER A 177 8.39 -8.58 -8.20
CA SER A 177 8.10 -10.03 -8.25
C SER A 177 7.21 -10.45 -7.08
N GLN A 178 7.45 -9.94 -5.87
CA GLN A 178 6.59 -10.24 -4.72
C GLN A 178 5.18 -9.68 -4.90
N GLU A 179 5.02 -8.49 -5.44
CA GLU A 179 3.71 -7.90 -5.70
C GLU A 179 2.92 -8.71 -6.74
N ILE A 180 3.61 -9.18 -7.80
CA ILE A 180 3.02 -10.07 -8.81
C ILE A 180 2.56 -11.40 -8.17
N ILE A 181 3.39 -12.00 -7.31
CA ILE A 181 3.04 -13.25 -6.61
C ILE A 181 1.84 -13.03 -5.70
N LYS A 182 1.75 -11.89 -4.98
CA LYS A 182 0.58 -11.54 -4.17
C LYS A 182 -0.68 -11.46 -5.02
N ALA A 183 -0.61 -10.79 -6.18
CA ALA A 183 -1.73 -10.64 -7.10
C ALA A 183 -2.21 -11.99 -7.65
N ILE A 184 -1.29 -12.87 -8.07
CA ILE A 184 -1.61 -14.19 -8.63
C ILE A 184 -2.16 -15.14 -7.56
N THR A 185 -1.50 -15.22 -6.40
CA THR A 185 -1.85 -16.18 -5.35
C THR A 185 -3.02 -15.75 -4.49
N GLN A 186 -3.33 -14.45 -4.46
CA GLN A 186 -4.38 -13.85 -3.63
C GLN A 186 -4.26 -14.18 -2.12
N LYS A 187 -3.10 -14.61 -1.68
CA LYS A 187 -2.83 -14.92 -0.26
C LYS A 187 -2.57 -13.68 0.58
N PHE A 188 -1.96 -12.68 -0.02
CA PHE A 188 -1.64 -11.40 0.60
C PHE A 188 -2.19 -10.28 -0.28
N LYS A 189 -2.51 -9.15 0.32
CA LYS A 189 -2.94 -7.96 -0.43
C LYS A 189 -1.74 -7.37 -1.17
N PRO A 190 -1.84 -7.12 -2.48
CA PRO A 190 -0.86 -6.31 -3.19
C PRO A 190 -0.85 -4.87 -2.65
N THR A 191 0.23 -4.15 -2.88
CA THR A 191 0.31 -2.71 -2.62
C THR A 191 -0.76 -1.99 -3.43
N LYS A 192 -1.57 -1.17 -2.76
CA LYS A 192 -2.75 -0.53 -3.39
C LYS A 192 -2.40 0.76 -4.11
N SER A 193 -1.29 1.39 -3.78
CA SER A 193 -0.95 2.73 -4.23
C SER A 193 0.52 2.83 -4.66
N LEU A 194 1.03 4.03 -4.76
CA LEU A 194 2.41 4.29 -5.13
C LEU A 194 3.35 3.96 -3.96
N PHE A 195 4.47 3.36 -4.30
CA PHE A 195 5.58 3.12 -3.38
C PHE A 195 6.83 3.79 -3.94
N PHE A 196 7.39 4.69 -3.17
CA PHE A 196 8.61 5.41 -3.52
C PHE A 196 9.76 4.94 -2.64
N CYS A 197 10.92 4.80 -3.28
CA CYS A 197 12.15 4.44 -2.61
C CYS A 197 13.27 5.25 -3.24
N GLU A 198 14.03 5.96 -2.42
CA GLU A 198 15.15 6.77 -2.88
C GLU A 198 16.42 6.36 -2.16
N PHE A 199 17.54 6.49 -2.84
CA PHE A 199 18.88 6.11 -2.39
C PHE A 199 19.86 7.27 -2.64
N SER A 200 19.46 8.48 -2.28
CA SER A 200 20.25 9.70 -2.50
C SER A 200 21.62 9.64 -1.86
N GLU A 201 21.76 8.90 -0.75
CA GLU A 201 23.04 8.67 -0.07
C GLU A 201 24.07 7.88 -0.89
N LEU A 202 23.64 7.19 -1.95
CA LEU A 202 24.57 6.53 -2.87
C LEU A 202 25.22 7.50 -3.86
N VAL A 203 24.68 8.71 -3.96
CA VAL A 203 25.24 9.75 -4.81
C VAL A 203 26.22 10.58 -3.99
N GLN A 204 27.45 10.70 -4.51
CA GLN A 204 28.47 11.53 -3.86
C GLN A 204 27.98 12.98 -3.77
N ASP A 205 28.36 13.69 -2.71
CA ASP A 205 28.07 15.10 -2.58
C ASP A 205 28.52 15.88 -3.83
N LEU A 206 27.59 16.65 -4.37
CA LEU A 206 27.87 17.44 -5.55
C LEU A 206 28.96 18.48 -5.25
N PRO A 207 29.92 18.67 -6.15
CA PRO A 207 30.85 19.78 -6.02
C PRO A 207 30.07 21.10 -5.95
N THR A 208 30.35 21.90 -4.94
CA THR A 208 29.69 23.18 -4.68
C THR A 208 29.96 24.21 -5.78
N GLU A 209 31.01 24.00 -6.59
CA GLU A 209 31.35 24.84 -7.74
C GLU A 209 31.97 23.98 -8.84
N VAL A 210 31.43 24.08 -10.04
CA VAL A 210 32.13 23.67 -11.25
C VAL A 210 33.04 24.82 -11.64
N LYS A 211 34.36 24.64 -11.46
CA LYS A 211 35.35 25.57 -12.02
C LYS A 211 35.47 25.37 -13.53
#